data_9cb166fbc56f7a56e05a1a6322dd4329
#
_entry.id   9cb166fbc56f7a56e05a1a6322dd4329
#
_cell.length_a   1.000
_cell.length_b   1.000
_cell.length_c   1.000
_cell.angle_alpha   90.00
_cell.angle_beta   90.00
_cell.angle_gamma   90.00
#
_symmetry.space_group_name_H-M   'P 1'
#
loop_
_entity.id
_entity.type
_entity.pdbx_description
1 polymer ?
#
loop_
_entity_poly.entity_id
_entity_poly.type
_entity_poly.pdbx_seq_one_letter_code
_entity_poly.pdbx_strand_id
1 'polypeptide(L)' 'MGILVVIEQPEQPDLLVVHASGSDPDVPGDPLPVTACGIDTASMAVDPWRPSGPGSRWYPPQYAGHVCPRCERAVRSA' A
#
# COMPACT_ATOMS: atom_id res chain seq x y z
N MET A 1 -14.18 3.96 -2.19
CA MET A 1 -12.95 4.13 -1.42
C MET A 1 -11.94 3.11 -1.86
N GLY A 2 -10.78 3.55 -2.27
CA GLY A 2 -9.74 2.67 -2.72
C GLY A 2 -8.58 2.59 -1.73
N ILE A 3 -7.90 1.45 -1.75
CA ILE A 3 -6.63 1.29 -1.06
C ILE A 3 -5.54 1.62 -2.05
N LEU A 4 -4.61 2.49 -1.66
CA LEU A 4 -3.43 2.78 -2.44
C LEU A 4 -2.29 1.88 -1.99
N VAL A 5 -1.49 1.44 -2.96
CA VAL A 5 -0.29 0.67 -2.70
C VAL A 5 0.88 1.63 -2.62
N VAL A 6 1.55 1.67 -1.47
CA VAL A 6 2.75 2.50 -1.29
C VAL A 6 3.92 1.60 -0.95
N ILE A 7 5.08 1.95 -1.48
CA ILE A 7 6.26 1.09 -1.39
C ILE A 7 7.36 1.82 -0.62
N GLU A 8 7.81 1.21 0.45
CA GLU A 8 8.94 1.66 1.24
C GLU A 8 10.23 1.10 0.64
N GLN A 9 11.21 1.96 0.43
CA GLN A 9 12.50 1.62 -0.14
C GLN A 9 12.41 0.91 -1.50
N PRO A 10 11.73 1.53 -2.49
CA PRO A 10 11.53 0.89 -3.80
C PRO A 10 12.83 0.66 -4.56
N GLU A 11 13.89 1.37 -4.19
CA GLU A 11 15.20 1.27 -4.86
C GLU A 11 16.06 0.13 -4.33
N GLN A 12 15.63 -0.52 -3.25
CA GLN A 12 16.38 -1.59 -2.60
C GLN A 12 15.52 -2.85 -2.55
N PRO A 13 15.61 -3.71 -3.57
CA PRO A 13 14.71 -4.88 -3.68
C PRO A 13 14.75 -5.80 -2.45
N ASP A 14 15.88 -5.89 -1.76
CA ASP A 14 16.00 -6.75 -0.58
C ASP A 14 15.31 -6.16 0.65
N LEU A 15 15.07 -4.84 0.66
CA LEU A 15 14.47 -4.14 1.80
C LEU A 15 13.09 -3.57 1.47
N LEU A 16 12.64 -3.75 0.24
CA LEU A 16 11.37 -3.23 -0.22
C LEU A 16 10.22 -3.82 0.58
N VAL A 17 9.32 -2.94 1.07
CA VAL A 17 8.13 -3.36 1.80
C VAL A 17 6.92 -2.67 1.20
N VAL A 18 5.87 -3.45 0.93
CA VAL A 18 4.63 -2.95 0.36
C VAL A 18 3.62 -2.69 1.48
N HIS A 19 3.12 -1.46 1.54
CA HIS A 19 2.15 -1.03 2.54
C HIS A 19 0.84 -0.62 1.89
N ALA A 20 -0.22 -0.64 2.67
CA ALA A 20 -1.53 -0.16 2.26
C ALA A 20 -1.75 1.24 2.83
N SER A 21 -2.37 2.12 2.06
CA SER A 21 -2.73 3.47 2.49
C SER A 21 -4.12 3.82 1.98
N GLY A 22 -4.85 4.63 2.73
CA GLY A 22 -6.07 5.24 2.21
C GLY A 22 -5.73 6.35 1.21
N SER A 23 -6.74 6.78 0.46
CA SER A 23 -6.61 7.89 -0.48
C SER A 23 -6.94 9.19 0.23
N ASP A 24 -6.14 10.25 -0.03
CA ASP A 24 -6.42 11.59 0.49
C ASP A 24 -7.73 12.08 -0.14
N PRO A 25 -8.73 12.50 0.65
CA PRO A 25 -10.00 12.96 0.10
C PRO A 25 -9.88 14.26 -0.69
N ASP A 26 -8.89 15.08 -0.40
CA ASP A 26 -8.69 16.35 -1.10
C ASP A 26 -7.89 16.20 -2.39
N VAL A 27 -7.03 15.19 -2.46
CA VAL A 27 -6.18 14.91 -3.63
C VAL A 27 -6.26 13.42 -3.95
N PRO A 28 -7.30 12.99 -4.67
CA PRO A 28 -7.45 11.58 -5.03
C PRO A 28 -6.21 11.08 -5.80
N GLY A 29 -5.72 9.93 -5.39
CA GLY A 29 -4.49 9.36 -5.95
C GLY A 29 -3.27 9.57 -5.08
N ASP A 30 -3.34 10.50 -4.12
CA ASP A 30 -2.28 10.67 -3.14
C ASP A 30 -2.60 9.85 -1.88
N PRO A 31 -1.58 9.31 -1.21
CA PRO A 31 -1.81 8.57 0.02
C PRO A 31 -2.08 9.50 1.19
N LEU A 32 -2.72 8.96 2.22
CA LEU A 32 -2.80 9.64 3.50
C LEU A 32 -1.40 9.78 4.11
N PRO A 33 -1.22 10.66 5.11
CA PRO A 33 0.10 10.85 5.72
C PRO A 33 0.71 9.60 6.33
N VAL A 34 -0.12 8.61 6.71
CA VAL A 34 0.37 7.36 7.29
C VAL A 34 -0.28 6.16 6.62
N THR A 35 0.43 5.04 6.65
CA THR A 35 -0.08 3.77 6.15
C THR A 35 -1.10 3.17 7.11
N ALA A 36 -1.74 2.06 6.70
CA ALA A 36 -2.66 1.33 7.57
C ALA A 36 -1.98 0.83 8.85
N CYS A 37 -0.67 0.59 8.80
CA CYS A 37 0.09 0.18 9.99
C CYS A 37 0.70 1.36 10.76
N GLY A 38 0.48 2.60 10.29
CA GLY A 38 0.89 3.79 11.04
C GLY A 38 2.25 4.37 10.68
N ILE A 39 2.81 4.01 9.54
CA ILE A 39 4.12 4.51 9.10
C ILE A 39 3.92 5.71 8.15
N ASP A 40 4.79 6.72 8.30
CA ASP A 40 4.78 7.92 7.46
C ASP A 40 4.99 7.56 5.99
N THR A 41 4.11 8.07 5.12
CA THR A 41 4.16 7.80 3.68
C THR A 41 4.99 8.79 2.89
N ALA A 42 5.54 9.82 3.51
CA ALA A 42 6.21 10.92 2.80
C ALA A 42 7.37 10.46 1.91
N SER A 43 8.09 9.42 2.33
CA SER A 43 9.23 8.91 1.56
C SER A 43 8.90 7.67 0.74
N MET A 44 7.62 7.27 0.70
CA MET A 44 7.20 6.08 -0.03
C MET A 44 6.76 6.41 -1.45
N ALA A 45 6.95 5.47 -2.37
CA ALA A 45 6.48 5.60 -3.74
C ALA A 45 5.07 5.02 -3.85
N VAL A 46 4.21 5.70 -4.61
CA VAL A 46 2.86 5.19 -4.88
C VAL A 46 2.91 4.33 -6.14
N ASP A 47 2.42 3.10 -6.03
CA ASP A 47 2.33 2.19 -7.18
C ASP A 47 0.98 2.39 -7.86
N PRO A 48 0.94 2.54 -9.18
CA PRO A 48 -0.32 2.77 -9.90
C PRO A 48 -1.23 1.54 -10.01
N TRP A 49 -0.75 0.37 -9.59
CA TRP A 49 -1.53 -0.86 -9.67
C TRP A 49 -2.84 -0.76 -8.89
N ARG A 50 -3.90 -1.34 -9.45
CA ARG A 50 -5.21 -1.40 -8.80
C ARG A 50 -5.76 -2.81 -8.86
N PRO A 51 -6.57 -3.23 -7.87
CA PRO A 51 -7.22 -4.53 -7.92
C PRO A 51 -8.15 -4.64 -9.13
N SER A 52 -8.21 -5.83 -9.73
CA SER A 52 -9.03 -6.06 -10.91
C SER A 52 -10.50 -6.31 -10.58
N GLY A 53 -10.86 -6.53 -9.33
CA GLY A 53 -12.25 -6.76 -8.95
C GLY A 53 -12.38 -7.40 -7.58
N PRO A 54 -13.61 -7.75 -7.17
CA PRO A 54 -13.87 -8.40 -5.88
C PRO A 54 -13.06 -9.68 -5.75
N GLY A 55 -12.50 -9.90 -4.57
CA GLY A 55 -11.67 -11.07 -4.30
C GLY A 55 -10.22 -10.91 -4.70
N SER A 56 -9.87 -9.82 -5.40
CA SER A 56 -8.46 -9.52 -5.71
C SER A 56 -7.71 -9.12 -4.45
N ARG A 57 -6.41 -9.41 -4.45
CA ARG A 57 -5.54 -8.91 -3.39
C ARG A 57 -5.38 -7.40 -3.53
N TRP A 58 -5.03 -6.73 -2.43
CA TRP A 58 -4.87 -5.28 -2.44
C TRP A 58 -3.49 -4.84 -2.96
N TYR A 59 -2.62 -5.77 -3.31
CA TYR A 59 -1.24 -5.48 -3.76
C TYR A 59 -0.93 -6.24 -5.04
N PRO A 60 0.07 -5.77 -5.83
CA PRO A 60 0.48 -6.46 -7.05
C PRO A 60 1.04 -7.86 -6.75
N PRO A 61 0.71 -8.86 -7.56
CA PRO A 61 1.18 -10.25 -7.32
C PRO A 61 2.69 -10.39 -7.22
N GLN A 62 3.45 -9.57 -7.94
CA GLN A 62 4.91 -9.65 -7.90
C GLN A 62 5.51 -9.26 -6.55
N TYR A 63 4.72 -8.59 -5.71
CA TYR A 63 5.18 -8.16 -4.39
C TYR A 63 4.68 -9.05 -3.25
N ALA A 64 4.14 -10.22 -3.57
CA ALA A 64 3.54 -11.09 -2.56
C ALA A 64 4.49 -11.45 -1.40
N GLY A 65 5.78 -11.51 -1.66
CA GLY A 65 6.78 -11.80 -0.62
C GLY A 65 7.28 -10.58 0.14
N HIS A 66 6.78 -9.39 -0.18
CA HIS A 66 7.26 -8.13 0.40
C HIS A 66 6.19 -7.35 1.13
N VAL A 67 5.02 -7.95 1.34
CA VAL A 67 3.87 -7.27 1.93
C VAL A 67 4.06 -7.09 3.43
N CYS A 68 3.82 -5.87 3.92
CA CYS A 68 3.83 -5.59 5.35
C CYS A 68 2.74 -6.39 6.05
N PRO A 69 3.08 -7.26 7.01
CA PRO A 69 2.06 -8.09 7.68
C PRO A 69 1.06 -7.28 8.50
N ARG A 70 1.48 -6.13 9.02
CA ARG A 70 0.58 -5.24 9.76
C ARG A 70 -0.45 -4.60 8.85
N CYS A 71 -0.03 -4.15 7.66
CA CYS A 71 -0.96 -3.61 6.68
C CYS A 71 -1.93 -4.68 6.18
N GLU A 72 -1.43 -5.89 5.91
CA GLU A 72 -2.27 -7.01 5.51
C GLU A 72 -3.35 -7.29 6.54
N ARG A 73 -2.97 -7.30 7.82
CA ARG A 73 -3.93 -7.54 8.89
C ARG A 73 -4.95 -6.40 9.01
N ALA A 74 -4.49 -5.16 8.89
CA ALA A 74 -5.37 -3.99 8.98
C ALA A 74 -6.40 -3.99 7.85
N VAL A 75 -5.98 -4.31 6.64
CA VAL A 75 -6.88 -4.38 5.47
C VAL A 75 -7.93 -5.48 5.65
N ARG A 76 -7.51 -6.63 6.17
CA ARG A 76 -8.44 -7.73 6.40
C ARG A 76 -9.47 -7.44 7.50
N SER A 77 -9.09 -6.60 8.46
CA SER A 77 -9.98 -6.26 9.58
C SER A 77 -10.99 -5.17 9.23
N ALA A 78 -10.79 -4.50 8.12
CA ALA A 78 -11.64 -3.37 7.72
C ALA A 78 -13.00 -3.79 7.18
#